data_2680121141eb363b1524feae1f90f1d4
#
_entry.id   2680121141eb363b1524feae1f90f1d4
#
_cell.length_a   1.000
_cell.length_b   1.000
_cell.length_c   1.000
_cell.angle_alpha   90.00
_cell.angle_beta   90.00
_cell.angle_gamma   90.00
#
_symmetry.space_group_name_H-M   'P 1'
#
loop_
_entity.id
_entity.type
_entity.pdbx_description
1 polymer ?
#
loop_
_entity_poly.entity_id
_entity_poly.type
_entity_poly.pdbx_seq_one_letter_code
_entity_poly.pdbx_strand_id
1 'polypeptide(L)'
;IETADAPQPLGHEPQAVKAGDLLFFSTQMAFDSTGNLAEGMVRHPSFPWYGSPGQAQMRYMMKNINAICGAAGTSTENICRRVCFHDDFQWFAESIEEWASYFPDDKPASTTIRLGGPFVVPGANTLLDLIAYAPD
;
A
#
# COMPACT_ATOMS: atom_id res chain seq x y z
N ILE A 1 -6.22 9.35 12.46
CA ILE A 1 -4.98 8.62 12.77
C ILE A 1 -3.85 9.22 11.95
N GLU A 2 -2.79 9.59 12.63
CA GLU A 2 -1.59 10.12 11.99
C GLU A 2 -0.34 9.64 12.70
N THR A 3 0.71 9.38 11.93
CA THR A 3 2.02 9.01 12.44
C THR A 3 3.13 9.64 11.59
N ALA A 4 4.22 10.03 12.25
CA ALA A 4 5.42 10.51 11.55
C ALA A 4 6.21 9.37 10.89
N ASP A 5 5.88 8.12 11.21
CA ASP A 5 6.59 6.93 10.69
C ASP A 5 6.10 6.50 9.31
N ALA A 6 5.13 7.22 8.74
CA ALA A 6 4.65 7.04 7.37
C ALA A 6 4.43 8.39 6.71
N PRO A 7 4.53 8.50 5.37
CA PRO A 7 4.28 9.74 4.65
C PRO A 7 2.83 10.21 4.81
N GLN A 8 2.64 11.53 4.86
CA GLN A 8 1.31 12.12 4.85
C GLN A 8 0.71 12.06 3.43
N PRO A 9 -0.61 11.79 3.29
CA PRO A 9 -1.27 11.81 2.00
C PRO A 9 -1.18 13.18 1.32
N LEU A 10 -1.16 13.17 -0.01
CA LEU A 10 -0.97 14.37 -0.83
C LEU A 10 -2.16 15.33 -0.81
N GLY A 11 -3.36 14.83 -0.55
CA GLY A 11 -4.60 15.59 -0.69
C GLY A 11 -5.11 16.24 0.60
N HIS A 12 -4.26 16.52 1.58
CA HIS A 12 -4.66 17.03 2.89
C HIS A 12 -5.63 16.10 3.63
N GLU A 13 -5.52 14.81 3.37
CA GLU A 13 -6.31 13.76 3.97
C GLU A 13 -5.60 13.19 5.20
N PRO A 14 -6.31 12.62 6.18
CA PRO A 14 -5.66 11.83 7.23
C PRO A 14 -5.08 10.56 6.62
N GLN A 15 -4.10 9.94 7.29
CA GLN A 15 -3.57 8.64 6.85
C GLN A 15 -4.63 7.55 6.99
N ALA A 16 -5.43 7.61 8.03
CA ALA A 16 -6.57 6.72 8.24
C ALA A 16 -7.60 7.37 9.18
N VAL A 17 -8.83 6.87 9.11
CA VAL A 17 -9.93 7.27 9.99
C VAL A 17 -10.46 6.04 10.70
N LYS A 18 -10.55 6.11 12.03
CA LYS A 18 -11.19 5.09 12.82
C LYS A 18 -12.66 5.43 13.03
N ALA A 19 -13.53 4.50 12.68
CA ALA A 19 -14.99 4.63 12.88
C ALA A 19 -15.49 3.33 13.52
N GLY A 20 -15.91 3.41 14.80
CA GLY A 20 -16.22 2.22 15.58
C GLY A 20 -14.97 1.33 15.70
N ASP A 21 -15.11 0.07 15.36
CA ASP A 21 -14.02 -0.91 15.37
C ASP A 21 -13.34 -1.08 14.00
N LEU A 22 -13.60 -0.18 13.06
CA LEU A 22 -13.02 -0.24 11.72
C LEU A 22 -12.07 0.92 11.49
N LEU A 23 -10.97 0.63 10.82
CA LEU A 23 -9.97 1.58 10.38
C LEU A 23 -10.00 1.67 8.85
N PHE A 24 -10.31 2.85 8.35
CA PHE A 24 -10.37 3.15 6.91
C PHE A 24 -9.13 3.89 6.51
N PHE A 25 -8.34 3.33 5.61
CA PHE A 25 -7.12 3.96 5.13
C PHE A 25 -7.42 4.93 3.98
N SER A 26 -6.75 6.07 3.98
CA SER A 26 -6.57 6.80 2.73
C SER A 26 -5.73 5.98 1.77
N THR A 27 -5.89 6.21 0.48
CA THR A 27 -5.19 5.48 -0.58
C THR A 27 -3.70 5.37 -0.31
N GLN A 28 -3.17 4.16 -0.45
CA GLN A 28 -1.74 3.87 -0.31
C GLN A 28 -1.10 3.69 -1.68
N MET A 29 0.00 4.37 -1.90
CA MET A 29 0.91 4.22 -3.04
C MET A 29 2.34 4.31 -2.50
N ALA A 30 3.32 4.00 -3.33
CA ALA A 30 4.72 4.02 -2.91
C ALA A 30 5.33 5.42 -2.96
N PHE A 31 4.72 6.40 -2.29
CA PHE A 31 5.22 7.77 -2.23
C PHE A 31 5.99 8.04 -0.93
N ASP A 32 6.94 8.96 -1.02
CA ASP A 32 7.75 9.39 0.11
C ASP A 32 7.19 10.66 0.77
N SER A 33 7.93 11.21 1.74
CA SER A 33 7.53 12.42 2.48
C SER A 33 7.45 13.69 1.61
N THR A 34 8.03 13.67 0.41
CA THR A 34 7.93 14.79 -0.55
C THR A 34 6.74 14.64 -1.49
N GLY A 35 6.02 13.52 -1.42
CA GLY A 35 4.89 13.23 -2.30
C GLY A 35 5.29 12.63 -3.64
N ASN A 36 6.57 12.35 -3.85
CA ASN A 36 7.07 11.70 -5.05
C ASN A 36 7.18 10.19 -4.85
N LEU A 37 7.31 9.45 -5.97
CA LEU A 37 7.61 8.03 -5.90
C LEU A 37 8.89 7.83 -5.09
N ALA A 38 8.86 6.89 -4.14
CA ALA A 38 10.04 6.60 -3.32
C ALA A 38 11.18 6.07 -4.19
N GLU A 39 12.42 6.27 -3.72
CA GLU A 39 13.60 5.83 -4.43
C GLU A 39 13.66 4.29 -4.54
N GLY A 40 14.11 3.79 -5.68
CA GLY A 40 14.27 2.35 -5.93
C GLY A 40 12.97 1.62 -6.30
N MET A 41 11.89 2.34 -6.59
CA MET A 41 10.58 1.76 -6.87
C MET A 41 10.36 1.38 -8.34
N VAL A 42 11.26 1.74 -9.24
CA VAL A 42 11.19 1.42 -10.67
C VAL A 42 12.41 0.61 -11.09
N ARG A 43 12.34 -0.02 -12.27
CA ARG A 43 13.48 -0.74 -12.84
C ARG A 43 14.64 0.22 -13.09
N HIS A 44 15.84 -0.21 -12.76
CA HIS A 44 17.03 0.57 -13.02
C HIS A 44 17.25 0.67 -14.55
N PRO A 45 17.47 1.86 -15.11
CA PRO A 45 17.61 2.02 -16.57
C PRO A 45 18.75 1.20 -17.18
N SER A 46 19.85 1.04 -16.46
CA SER A 46 21.01 0.27 -16.92
C SER A 46 20.90 -1.23 -16.65
N PHE A 47 19.98 -1.66 -15.79
CA PHE A 47 19.79 -3.06 -15.41
C PHE A 47 18.29 -3.39 -15.35
N PRO A 48 17.59 -3.31 -16.51
CA PRO A 48 16.13 -3.42 -16.50
C PRO A 48 15.62 -4.82 -16.13
N TRP A 49 16.50 -5.81 -16.16
CA TRP A 49 16.19 -7.18 -15.72
C TRP A 49 16.39 -7.40 -14.21
N TYR A 50 16.95 -6.42 -13.51
CA TYR A 50 17.27 -6.54 -12.09
C TYR A 50 16.18 -5.90 -11.22
N GLY A 51 15.72 -6.67 -10.23
CA GLY A 51 14.72 -6.22 -9.29
C GLY A 51 13.29 -6.45 -9.76
N SER A 52 12.36 -6.21 -8.88
CA SER A 52 10.92 -6.35 -9.10
C SER A 52 10.21 -5.10 -8.62
N PRO A 53 9.80 -4.18 -9.52
CA PRO A 53 9.07 -2.97 -9.13
C PRO A 53 7.75 -3.27 -8.42
N GLY A 54 7.02 -4.30 -8.83
CA GLY A 54 5.78 -4.70 -8.18
C GLY A 54 6.00 -5.13 -6.74
N GLN A 55 7.04 -5.92 -6.51
CA GLN A 55 7.41 -6.37 -5.16
C GLN A 55 7.95 -5.21 -4.31
N ALA A 56 8.82 -4.38 -4.87
CA ALA A 56 9.43 -3.26 -4.16
C ALA A 56 8.39 -2.24 -3.70
N GLN A 57 7.46 -1.88 -4.57
CA GLN A 57 6.39 -0.94 -4.24
C GLN A 57 5.45 -1.51 -3.18
N MET A 58 5.08 -2.77 -3.27
CA MET A 58 4.24 -3.43 -2.26
C MET A 58 4.94 -3.47 -0.90
N ARG A 59 6.22 -3.81 -0.86
CA ARG A 59 7.01 -3.85 0.38
C ARG A 59 7.07 -2.46 1.03
N TYR A 60 7.32 -1.44 0.24
CA TYR A 60 7.37 -0.06 0.73
C TYR A 60 6.02 0.38 1.31
N MET A 61 4.92 0.10 0.60
CA MET A 61 3.58 0.41 1.08
C MET A 61 3.25 -0.33 2.38
N MET A 62 3.60 -1.62 2.48
CA MET A 62 3.32 -2.42 3.68
C MET A 62 4.07 -1.90 4.90
N LYS A 63 5.26 -1.36 4.75
CA LYS A 63 5.97 -0.68 5.83
C LYS A 63 5.17 0.51 6.36
N ASN A 64 4.65 1.34 5.47
CA ASN A 64 3.83 2.50 5.85
C ASN A 64 2.50 2.09 6.46
N ILE A 65 1.85 1.09 5.88
CA ILE A 65 0.59 0.54 6.37
C ILE A 65 0.75 -0.01 7.79
N ASN A 66 1.86 -0.71 8.03
CA ASN A 66 2.17 -1.23 9.37
C ASN A 66 2.33 -0.10 10.41
N ALA A 67 2.99 0.98 10.03
CA ALA A 67 3.14 2.15 10.91
C ALA A 67 1.79 2.79 11.24
N ILE A 68 0.91 2.92 10.24
CA ILE A 68 -0.44 3.47 10.44
C ILE A 68 -1.28 2.55 11.33
N CYS A 69 -1.23 1.24 11.11
CA CYS A 69 -1.90 0.26 11.96
C CYS A 69 -1.43 0.40 13.42
N GLY A 70 -0.12 0.48 13.64
CA GLY A 70 0.44 0.65 14.98
C GLY A 70 -0.05 1.92 15.66
N ALA A 71 -0.11 3.03 14.94
CA ALA A 71 -0.64 4.29 15.47
C ALA A 71 -2.13 4.19 15.84
N ALA A 72 -2.87 3.32 15.17
CA ALA A 72 -4.30 3.08 15.45
C ALA A 72 -4.54 1.98 16.49
N GLY A 73 -3.49 1.39 17.05
CA GLY A 73 -3.61 0.33 18.05
C GLY A 73 -3.98 -1.04 17.48
N THR A 74 -3.70 -1.28 16.21
CA THR A 74 -3.95 -2.56 15.54
C THR A 74 -2.69 -3.05 14.81
N SER A 75 -2.81 -4.06 13.96
CA SER A 75 -1.71 -4.61 13.18
C SER A 75 -2.16 -4.93 11.76
N THR A 76 -1.21 -5.11 10.85
CA THR A 76 -1.48 -5.48 9.46
C THR A 76 -2.29 -6.77 9.34
N GLU A 77 -2.11 -7.71 10.27
CA GLU A 77 -2.86 -8.97 10.28
C GLU A 77 -4.38 -8.78 10.41
N ASN A 78 -4.80 -7.63 10.94
CA ASN A 78 -6.21 -7.27 11.13
C ASN A 78 -6.83 -6.56 9.92
N ILE A 79 -6.10 -6.39 8.83
CA ILE A 79 -6.68 -5.92 7.57
C ILE A 79 -7.69 -6.96 7.09
N CYS A 80 -8.92 -6.53 6.87
CA CYS A 80 -10.03 -7.42 6.50
C CYS A 80 -10.50 -7.22 5.06
N ARG A 81 -10.22 -6.06 4.45
CA ARG A 81 -10.59 -5.76 3.06
C ARG A 81 -9.46 -5.07 2.34
N ARG A 82 -9.17 -5.55 1.14
CA ARG A 82 -8.22 -4.98 0.21
C ARG A 82 -8.88 -4.77 -1.14
N VAL A 83 -8.79 -3.56 -1.68
CA VAL A 83 -9.01 -3.30 -3.11
C VAL A 83 -7.68 -2.84 -3.67
N CYS A 84 -7.17 -3.56 -4.65
CA CYS A 84 -5.88 -3.29 -5.28
C CYS A 84 -6.11 -2.84 -6.71
N PHE A 85 -5.52 -1.72 -7.07
CA PHE A 85 -5.52 -1.21 -8.43
C PHE A 85 -4.10 -1.30 -8.99
N HIS A 86 -3.95 -1.89 -10.18
CA HIS A 86 -2.71 -1.88 -10.95
C HIS A 86 -2.92 -1.07 -12.23
N ASP A 87 -1.90 -0.35 -12.66
CA ASP A 87 -1.90 0.28 -13.98
C ASP A 87 -1.74 -0.76 -15.10
N ASP A 88 -1.11 -1.89 -14.78
CA ASP A 88 -0.92 -3.03 -15.67
C ASP A 88 -0.86 -4.32 -14.85
N PHE A 89 -1.53 -5.37 -15.28
CA PHE A 89 -1.55 -6.64 -14.56
C PHE A 89 -0.22 -7.40 -14.57
N GLN A 90 0.78 -6.95 -15.33
CA GLN A 90 2.13 -7.54 -15.23
C GLN A 90 2.69 -7.48 -13.80
N TRP A 91 2.23 -6.52 -12.99
CA TRP A 91 2.68 -6.33 -11.61
C TRP A 91 1.98 -7.25 -10.61
N PHE A 92 0.90 -7.93 -11.01
CA PHE A 92 0.04 -8.68 -10.10
C PHE A 92 0.78 -9.81 -9.38
N ALA A 93 1.44 -10.70 -10.12
CA ALA A 93 2.08 -11.87 -9.52
C ALA A 93 3.15 -11.51 -8.50
N GLU A 94 4.00 -10.53 -8.82
CA GLU A 94 5.06 -10.06 -7.94
C GLU A 94 4.49 -9.39 -6.68
N SER A 95 3.50 -8.53 -6.85
CA SER A 95 2.91 -7.76 -5.75
C SER A 95 2.08 -8.64 -4.82
N ILE A 96 1.32 -9.59 -5.34
CA ILE A 96 0.48 -10.47 -4.52
C ILE A 96 1.33 -11.46 -3.70
N GLU A 97 2.45 -11.89 -4.24
CA GLU A 97 3.39 -12.74 -3.51
C GLU A 97 3.96 -11.98 -2.29
N GLU A 98 4.38 -10.74 -2.47
CA GLU A 98 4.85 -9.90 -1.37
C GLU A 98 3.72 -9.61 -0.36
N TRP A 99 2.55 -9.21 -0.85
CA TRP A 99 1.38 -8.99 0.00
C TRP A 99 1.03 -10.21 0.84
N ALA A 100 0.96 -11.38 0.23
CA ALA A 100 0.56 -12.61 0.91
C ALA A 100 1.51 -12.99 2.05
N SER A 101 2.77 -12.59 1.96
CA SER A 101 3.78 -12.89 2.99
C SER A 101 3.48 -12.23 4.35
N TYR A 102 2.67 -11.18 4.37
CA TYR A 102 2.27 -10.51 5.61
C TYR A 102 1.06 -11.16 6.29
N PHE A 103 0.45 -12.16 5.65
CA PHE A 103 -0.75 -12.85 6.14
C PHE A 103 -0.53 -14.36 6.12
N PRO A 104 0.24 -14.89 7.08
CA PRO A 104 0.55 -16.34 7.09
C PRO A 104 -0.66 -17.22 7.35
N ASP A 105 -1.65 -16.73 8.09
CA ASP A 105 -2.83 -17.49 8.46
C ASP A 105 -4.04 -17.04 7.62
N ASP A 106 -4.83 -16.11 8.14
CA ASP A 106 -6.04 -15.61 7.48
C ASP A 106 -5.69 -14.46 6.54
N LYS A 107 -6.16 -14.53 5.30
CA LYS A 107 -5.96 -13.48 4.32
C LYS A 107 -7.19 -12.58 4.23
N PRO A 108 -7.01 -11.26 4.01
CA PRO A 108 -8.15 -10.37 3.83
C PRO A 108 -8.92 -10.67 2.53
N ALA A 109 -10.21 -10.33 2.53
CA ALA A 109 -11.00 -10.33 1.30
C ALA A 109 -10.40 -9.32 0.31
N SER A 110 -10.25 -9.71 -0.95
CA SER A 110 -9.50 -8.92 -1.93
C SER A 110 -10.21 -8.83 -3.27
N THR A 111 -10.10 -7.66 -3.89
CA THR A 111 -10.48 -7.42 -5.28
C THR A 111 -9.31 -6.74 -5.97
N THR A 112 -8.94 -7.18 -7.16
CA THR A 112 -7.89 -6.57 -7.96
C THR A 112 -8.46 -6.07 -9.28
N ILE A 113 -8.19 -4.80 -9.60
CA ILE A 113 -8.73 -4.11 -10.76
C ILE A 113 -7.58 -3.46 -11.53
N ARG A 114 -7.60 -3.57 -12.87
CA ARG A 114 -6.74 -2.76 -13.70
C ARG A 114 -7.40 -1.41 -13.92
N LEU A 115 -6.67 -0.34 -13.64
CA LEU A 115 -7.13 1.02 -13.86
C LEU A 115 -6.08 1.77 -14.69
N GLY A 116 -6.50 2.41 -15.79
CA GLY A 116 -5.58 3.17 -16.63
C GLY A 116 -4.79 4.20 -15.84
N GLY A 117 -3.47 4.17 -16.00
CA GLY A 117 -2.56 5.14 -15.40
C GLY A 117 -2.36 6.38 -16.29
N PRO A 118 -1.52 7.33 -15.87
CA PRO A 118 -0.78 7.28 -14.62
C PRO A 118 -1.66 7.54 -13.40
N PHE A 119 -1.24 7.03 -12.25
CA PHE A 119 -1.84 7.40 -10.97
C PHE A 119 -1.33 8.77 -10.52
N VAL A 120 -1.90 9.29 -9.43
CA VAL A 120 -1.53 10.61 -8.89
C VAL A 120 -0.03 10.72 -8.59
N VAL A 121 0.59 9.62 -8.19
CA VAL A 121 2.05 9.54 -8.03
C VAL A 121 2.64 8.90 -9.28
N PRO A 122 3.29 9.67 -10.17
CA PRO A 122 3.89 9.13 -11.39
C PRO A 122 4.88 8.01 -11.10
N GLY A 123 4.76 6.90 -11.83
CA GLY A 123 5.59 5.71 -11.63
C GLY A 123 5.02 4.70 -10.62
N ALA A 124 4.00 5.07 -9.84
CA ALA A 124 3.29 4.11 -9.02
C ALA A 124 2.54 3.11 -9.90
N ASN A 125 2.78 1.83 -9.68
CA ASN A 125 2.15 0.74 -10.45
C ASN A 125 1.00 0.07 -9.68
N THR A 126 0.86 0.40 -8.40
CA THR A 126 -0.10 -0.22 -7.49
C THR A 126 -0.67 0.82 -6.53
N LEU A 127 -1.96 0.74 -6.32
CA LEU A 127 -2.70 1.59 -5.39
C LEU A 127 -3.54 0.67 -4.51
N LEU A 128 -3.51 0.87 -3.19
CA LEU A 128 -4.27 0.06 -2.24
C LEU A 128 -5.32 0.90 -1.51
N ASP A 129 -6.52 0.35 -1.42
CA ASP A 129 -7.62 0.82 -0.58
C ASP A 129 -7.92 -0.27 0.44
N LEU A 130 -7.75 0.04 1.72
CA LEU A 130 -7.74 -0.95 2.80
C LEU A 130 -8.72 -0.60 3.91
N ILE A 131 -9.29 -1.64 4.52
CA ILE A 131 -10.05 -1.55 5.77
C ILE A 131 -9.46 -2.57 6.74
N ALA A 132 -9.21 -2.15 7.98
CA ALA A 132 -8.72 -3.02 9.04
C ALA A 132 -9.69 -3.05 10.22
N TYR A 133 -9.67 -4.15 10.96
CA TYR A 133 -10.32 -4.26 12.25
C TYR A 133 -9.40 -3.66 13.31
N ALA A 134 -9.93 -2.74 14.09
CA ALA A 134 -9.16 -2.00 15.10
C ALA A 134 -10.04 -1.75 16.33
N PRO A 135 -10.34 -2.77 17.13
CA PRO A 135 -11.16 -2.62 18.34
C PRO A 135 -10.41 -1.80 19.41
N ASP A 136 -11.18 -1.17 20.27
CA ASP A 136 -10.62 -0.48 21.44
C ASP A 136 -10.14 -1.45 22.51
#